data_f4a0ecb17fbf0dd96e8df6d90f414609
#
_entry.id   f4a0ecb17fbf0dd96e8df6d90f414609
#
_cell.length_a   1.000
_cell.length_b   1.000
_cell.length_c   1.000
_cell.angle_alpha   90.00
_cell.angle_beta   90.00
_cell.angle_gamma   90.00
#
_symmetry.space_group_name_H-M   'P 1'
#
loop_
_entity.id
_entity.type
_entity.pdbx_description
1 polymer ?
#
loop_
_entity_poly.entity_id
_entity_poly.type
_entity_poly.pdbx_seq_one_letter_code
_entity_poly.pdbx_strand_id
1 'polypeptide(L)'
;MRKRKFGFALPLALAAALILALGVSTGSAKTEKKAAAFKAAWIYVGPHMDGGWSQAHDQGRLYVQRKLGSAVQTTYKENVPEGPQTAQVIESLIRDGNKIIFATSFGYQPAVVAEAKKHPDVKFEMATGTAQAKNMAEYFGAAEDAIYLSGMAAGAATKKGVIGYVVPFATPEVIRHANAFALGAQATHPGAKVKLIWTNSWFDPAKETKAAQSLRAGGADVLGQNVDSPATGQFAEKKGIPWVGYDSDAQKFAPKQWLTAAVYNWGPYYLRKVKAAMDGTWKTNFYYGTLKEGFVSLAPYGKHVSAKTKAAIAAKKAALIKGTFYEFAGPLYDQKGKLRIPKGKRMSVKDLYAMNWLVRGVIGSAKS
;
A
#
# COMPACT_ATOMS: atom_id res chain seq x y z
N MET A 1 -35.36 10.53 87.28
CA MET A 1 -36.47 11.33 87.88
C MET A 1 -37.50 11.66 86.82
N ARG A 2 -38.79 11.34 87.12
CA ARG A 2 -40.08 11.78 86.58
C ARG A 2 -40.32 11.52 85.07
N LYS A 3 -41.10 10.50 84.67
CA LYS A 3 -42.55 10.23 84.73
C LYS A 3 -43.45 11.39 84.29
N ARG A 4 -44.23 11.14 83.18
CA ARG A 4 -45.71 11.32 83.05
C ARG A 4 -46.05 11.13 81.57
N LYS A 5 -46.78 10.21 81.15
CA LYS A 5 -48.10 9.63 81.04
C LYS A 5 -49.20 10.67 80.73
N PHE A 6 -50.10 10.20 79.84
CA PHE A 6 -51.49 10.51 79.50
C PHE A 6 -51.60 10.94 78.04
N GLY A 7 -52.47 10.44 77.17
CA GLY A 7 -53.58 9.48 77.27
C GLY A 7 -54.64 9.92 76.25
N PHE A 8 -55.19 8.96 75.56
CA PHE A 8 -56.51 8.93 74.93
C PHE A 8 -56.98 10.01 73.96
N ALA A 9 -57.36 9.64 72.63
CA ALA A 9 -58.71 9.31 72.20
C ALA A 9 -58.74 9.05 70.67
N LEU A 10 -59.34 7.95 70.34
CA LEU A 10 -59.91 7.68 68.95
C LEU A 10 -61.19 8.51 68.76
N PRO A 11 -61.59 8.89 67.58
CA PRO A 11 -62.71 8.17 66.97
C PRO A 11 -62.58 7.77 65.51
N LEU A 12 -63.29 6.73 65.21
CA LEU A 12 -63.65 6.13 63.95
C LEU A 12 -64.31 7.12 62.96
N ALA A 13 -63.96 7.15 61.71
CA ALA A 13 -64.88 7.44 60.63
C ALA A 13 -64.37 6.93 59.23
N LEU A 14 -65.07 6.00 58.76
CA LEU A 14 -65.47 5.62 57.36
C LEU A 14 -64.49 5.75 56.18
N ALA A 15 -64.40 4.63 55.62
CA ALA A 15 -63.97 4.20 54.31
C ALA A 15 -64.27 5.13 53.08
N ALA A 16 -63.31 5.31 52.24
CA ALA A 16 -63.54 5.39 50.78
C ALA A 16 -62.35 4.72 50.04
N ALA A 17 -62.60 3.57 49.50
CA ALA A 17 -61.62 2.85 48.66
C ALA A 17 -61.48 3.54 47.33
N LEU A 18 -60.29 4.21 47.08
CA LEU A 18 -59.90 4.61 45.75
C LEU A 18 -58.86 3.60 45.27
N ILE A 19 -59.32 2.70 44.36
CA ILE A 19 -58.43 1.79 43.60
C ILE A 19 -57.75 2.63 42.56
N LEU A 20 -56.48 3.07 42.79
CA LEU A 20 -55.58 3.55 41.76
C LEU A 20 -55.07 2.33 41.00
N ALA A 21 -55.56 2.09 39.78
CA ALA A 21 -55.00 1.17 38.81
C ALA A 21 -53.64 1.75 38.37
N LEU A 22 -52.55 1.29 38.97
CA LEU A 22 -51.18 1.45 38.44
C LEU A 22 -51.07 0.65 37.17
N GLY A 23 -51.32 1.30 36.03
CA GLY A 23 -50.99 0.77 34.72
C GLY A 23 -49.46 0.54 34.61
N VAL A 24 -49.04 -0.69 34.84
CA VAL A 24 -47.69 -1.14 34.48
C VAL A 24 -47.63 -1.16 32.96
N SER A 25 -47.18 -0.07 32.36
CA SER A 25 -46.79 -0.08 30.97
C SER A 25 -45.56 -0.96 30.85
N THR A 26 -45.71 -2.20 30.46
CA THR A 26 -44.63 -3.07 29.97
C THR A 26 -44.10 -2.44 28.69
N GLY A 27 -43.20 -1.50 28.84
CA GLY A 27 -42.38 -1.00 27.75
C GLY A 27 -41.55 -2.17 27.21
N SER A 28 -42.02 -2.82 26.14
CA SER A 28 -41.20 -3.72 25.35
C SER A 28 -39.99 -2.92 24.88
N ALA A 29 -38.85 -3.03 25.61
CA ALA A 29 -37.58 -2.62 25.09
C ALA A 29 -37.36 -3.39 23.79
N LYS A 30 -37.62 -2.74 22.64
CA LYS A 30 -37.16 -3.21 21.34
C LYS A 30 -35.67 -3.34 21.46
N THR A 31 -35.17 -4.53 21.67
CA THR A 31 -33.75 -4.85 21.52
C THR A 31 -33.44 -4.55 20.05
N GLU A 32 -32.89 -3.39 19.76
CA GLU A 32 -32.38 -3.08 18.44
C GLU A 32 -31.36 -4.17 18.10
N LYS A 33 -31.73 -5.05 17.18
CA LYS A 33 -30.87 -6.08 16.66
C LYS A 33 -29.73 -5.34 15.97
N LYS A 34 -28.57 -5.23 16.65
CA LYS A 34 -27.36 -4.58 16.10
C LYS A 34 -27.14 -5.18 14.71
N ALA A 35 -27.19 -4.35 13.69
CA ALA A 35 -26.96 -4.82 12.33
C ALA A 35 -25.63 -5.58 12.26
N ALA A 36 -25.62 -6.72 11.57
CA ALA A 36 -24.41 -7.50 11.42
C ALA A 36 -23.32 -6.63 10.76
N ALA A 37 -22.10 -6.70 11.29
CA ALA A 37 -20.98 -5.95 10.74
C ALA A 37 -20.75 -6.31 9.27
N PHE A 38 -20.48 -5.30 8.44
CA PHE A 38 -20.10 -5.50 7.04
C PHE A 38 -18.75 -6.21 6.96
N LYS A 39 -18.62 -7.27 6.17
CA LYS A 39 -17.39 -8.06 6.08
C LYS A 39 -16.55 -7.67 4.86
N ALA A 40 -15.29 -7.37 5.10
CA ALA A 40 -14.30 -7.00 4.09
C ALA A 40 -13.02 -7.80 4.27
N ALA A 41 -12.43 -8.30 3.19
CA ALA A 41 -11.26 -9.17 3.22
C ALA A 41 -10.11 -8.65 2.36
N TRP A 42 -8.87 -8.99 2.76
CA TRP A 42 -7.64 -8.73 2.02
C TRP A 42 -6.87 -10.03 1.78
N ILE A 43 -6.20 -10.13 0.63
CA ILE A 43 -5.36 -11.26 0.27
C ILE A 43 -3.95 -10.74 0.00
N TYR A 44 -2.96 -11.22 0.76
CA TYR A 44 -1.55 -10.81 0.69
C TYR A 44 -0.67 -11.93 0.13
N VAL A 45 0.28 -11.55 -0.73
CA VAL A 45 1.25 -12.49 -1.33
C VAL A 45 2.35 -12.90 -0.35
N GLY A 46 2.68 -12.04 0.60
CA GLY A 46 3.64 -12.28 1.68
C GLY A 46 3.01 -12.19 3.06
N PRO A 47 3.81 -12.27 4.13
CA PRO A 47 3.36 -12.06 5.50
C PRO A 47 2.84 -10.62 5.70
N HIS A 48 1.79 -10.43 6.49
CA HIS A 48 1.25 -9.09 6.78
C HIS A 48 2.23 -8.17 7.53
N MET A 49 3.34 -8.69 8.02
CA MET A 49 4.44 -7.95 8.66
C MET A 49 5.76 -8.13 7.90
N ASP A 50 5.71 -8.23 6.57
CA ASP A 50 6.88 -8.42 5.70
C ASP A 50 7.89 -7.27 5.73
N GLY A 51 7.50 -6.10 6.22
CA GLY A 51 8.32 -4.89 6.24
C GLY A 51 8.15 -4.02 5.01
N GLY A 52 7.37 -4.44 4.02
CA GLY A 52 7.17 -3.80 2.73
C GLY A 52 5.71 -3.79 2.29
N TRP A 53 5.43 -4.49 1.18
CA TRP A 53 4.17 -4.47 0.44
C TRP A 53 2.97 -4.96 1.26
N SER A 54 3.00 -6.19 1.75
CA SER A 54 1.88 -6.77 2.50
C SER A 54 1.63 -6.01 3.80
N GLN A 55 2.69 -5.55 4.49
CA GLN A 55 2.57 -4.70 5.68
C GLN A 55 1.89 -3.36 5.35
N ALA A 56 2.24 -2.70 4.24
CA ALA A 56 1.61 -1.46 3.83
C ALA A 56 0.12 -1.64 3.56
N HIS A 57 -0.27 -2.73 2.89
CA HIS A 57 -1.67 -3.09 2.67
C HIS A 57 -2.42 -3.40 3.97
N ASP A 58 -1.78 -4.12 4.91
CA ASP A 58 -2.38 -4.43 6.21
C ASP A 58 -2.58 -3.17 7.07
N GLN A 59 -1.65 -2.22 7.02
CA GLN A 59 -1.85 -0.91 7.65
C GLN A 59 -3.07 -0.19 7.07
N GLY A 60 -3.30 -0.32 5.75
CA GLY A 60 -4.51 0.18 5.08
C GLY A 60 -5.78 -0.52 5.58
N ARG A 61 -5.78 -1.84 5.74
CA ARG A 61 -6.87 -2.61 6.33
C ARG A 61 -7.16 -2.16 7.77
N LEU A 62 -6.12 -2.05 8.60
CA LEU A 62 -6.24 -1.59 9.98
C LEU A 62 -6.75 -0.14 10.07
N TYR A 63 -6.41 0.71 9.10
CA TYR A 63 -6.98 2.06 8.99
C TYR A 63 -8.51 1.99 8.81
N VAL A 64 -9.01 1.11 7.92
CA VAL A 64 -10.45 0.89 7.73
C VAL A 64 -11.10 0.43 9.03
N GLN A 65 -10.51 -0.58 9.70
CA GLN A 65 -11.03 -1.12 10.95
C GLN A 65 -11.13 -0.03 12.04
N ARG A 66 -10.10 0.80 12.18
CA ARG A 66 -10.11 1.90 13.15
C ARG A 66 -11.16 2.97 12.82
N LYS A 67 -11.37 3.27 11.53
CA LYS A 67 -12.30 4.34 11.10
C LYS A 67 -13.76 3.92 11.16
N LEU A 68 -14.06 2.66 10.95
CA LEU A 68 -15.43 2.14 10.92
C LEU A 68 -15.82 1.39 12.20
N GLY A 69 -14.85 1.03 13.05
CA GLY A 69 -15.10 0.36 14.33
C GLY A 69 -15.91 -0.92 14.16
N SER A 70 -16.99 -1.04 14.94
CA SER A 70 -17.87 -2.22 14.93
C SER A 70 -18.80 -2.31 13.72
N ALA A 71 -18.87 -1.29 12.85
CA ALA A 71 -19.66 -1.34 11.62
C ALA A 71 -19.03 -2.26 10.55
N VAL A 72 -17.72 -2.54 10.66
CA VAL A 72 -16.98 -3.42 9.75
C VAL A 72 -16.26 -4.51 10.51
N GLN A 73 -16.22 -5.70 9.93
CA GLN A 73 -15.32 -6.79 10.33
C GLN A 73 -14.32 -7.00 9.19
N THR A 74 -13.04 -6.71 9.46
CA THR A 74 -11.98 -6.94 8.47
C THR A 74 -11.26 -8.24 8.75
N THR A 75 -10.93 -8.97 7.69
CA THR A 75 -10.11 -10.19 7.74
C THR A 75 -9.03 -10.15 6.67
N TYR A 76 -8.03 -11.03 6.77
CA TYR A 76 -7.01 -11.19 5.74
C TYR A 76 -6.57 -12.65 5.61
N LYS A 77 -5.99 -12.96 4.47
CA LYS A 77 -5.22 -14.18 4.22
C LYS A 77 -3.84 -13.77 3.73
N GLU A 78 -2.81 -14.31 4.31
CA GLU A 78 -1.41 -14.02 3.99
C GLU A 78 -0.69 -15.22 3.41
N ASN A 79 0.47 -15.00 2.77
CA ASN A 79 1.26 -16.04 2.11
C ASN A 79 0.42 -16.82 1.07
N VAL A 80 -0.50 -16.13 0.41
CA VAL A 80 -1.33 -16.74 -0.62
C VAL A 80 -0.52 -16.74 -1.93
N PRO A 81 -0.18 -17.92 -2.46
CA PRO A 81 0.58 -17.97 -3.70
C PRO A 81 -0.28 -17.52 -4.89
N GLU A 82 0.37 -16.88 -5.85
CA GLU A 82 -0.25 -16.56 -7.13
C GLU A 82 -0.55 -17.85 -7.91
N GLY A 83 -1.71 -17.88 -8.59
CA GLY A 83 -2.14 -19.05 -9.36
C GLY A 83 -3.44 -19.68 -8.86
N PRO A 84 -3.65 -21.00 -9.06
CA PRO A 84 -4.96 -21.65 -8.79
C PRO A 84 -5.43 -21.57 -7.33
N GLN A 85 -4.50 -21.55 -6.37
CA GLN A 85 -4.82 -21.45 -4.95
C GLN A 85 -5.48 -20.12 -4.58
N THR A 86 -5.18 -19.06 -5.33
CA THR A 86 -5.84 -17.75 -5.13
C THR A 86 -7.35 -17.86 -5.23
N ALA A 87 -7.88 -18.59 -6.22
CA ALA A 87 -9.32 -18.79 -6.40
C ALA A 87 -9.94 -19.53 -5.19
N GLN A 88 -9.26 -20.55 -4.66
CA GLN A 88 -9.73 -21.29 -3.49
C GLN A 88 -9.84 -20.40 -2.24
N VAL A 89 -8.86 -19.50 -2.06
CA VAL A 89 -8.86 -18.53 -0.95
C VAL A 89 -10.00 -17.53 -1.12
N ILE A 90 -10.24 -17.01 -2.33
CA ILE A 90 -11.35 -16.10 -2.64
C ILE A 90 -12.69 -16.78 -2.31
N GLU A 91 -12.92 -18.00 -2.78
CA GLU A 91 -14.11 -18.79 -2.51
C GLU A 91 -14.34 -19.01 -1.00
N SER A 92 -13.26 -19.28 -0.24
CA SER A 92 -13.36 -19.39 1.22
C SER A 92 -13.83 -18.07 1.85
N LEU A 93 -13.25 -16.95 1.44
CA LEU A 93 -13.62 -15.64 1.96
C LEU A 93 -15.05 -15.25 1.61
N ILE A 94 -15.55 -15.65 0.44
CA ILE A 94 -16.96 -15.45 0.02
C ILE A 94 -17.90 -16.28 0.89
N ARG A 95 -17.59 -17.56 1.13
CA ARG A 95 -18.37 -18.42 2.03
C ARG A 95 -18.41 -17.88 3.46
N ASP A 96 -17.33 -17.23 3.92
CA ASP A 96 -17.26 -16.55 5.22
C ASP A 96 -18.14 -15.27 5.26
N GLY A 97 -18.76 -14.90 4.12
CA GLY A 97 -19.71 -13.78 4.00
C GLY A 97 -19.05 -12.43 3.68
N ASN A 98 -17.80 -12.40 3.23
CA ASN A 98 -17.16 -11.15 2.81
C ASN A 98 -17.85 -10.60 1.55
N LYS A 99 -18.13 -9.29 1.53
CA LYS A 99 -18.84 -8.58 0.46
C LYS A 99 -17.94 -7.73 -0.41
N ILE A 100 -16.73 -7.46 0.03
CA ILE A 100 -15.66 -6.83 -0.73
C ILE A 100 -14.33 -7.53 -0.44
N ILE A 101 -13.55 -7.82 -1.48
CA ILE A 101 -12.26 -8.51 -1.39
C ILE A 101 -11.21 -7.69 -2.13
N PHE A 102 -10.14 -7.34 -1.42
CA PHE A 102 -8.96 -6.65 -1.95
C PHE A 102 -7.87 -7.68 -2.24
N ALA A 103 -7.57 -7.88 -3.50
CA ALA A 103 -6.49 -8.77 -3.97
C ALA A 103 -5.25 -7.92 -4.28
N THR A 104 -4.14 -8.17 -3.60
CA THR A 104 -3.00 -7.26 -3.54
C THR A 104 -1.75 -7.79 -4.23
N SER A 105 -1.88 -8.57 -5.30
CA SER A 105 -0.73 -9.00 -6.09
C SER A 105 -1.07 -9.14 -7.57
N PHE A 106 -0.10 -8.81 -8.43
CA PHE A 106 -0.26 -8.82 -9.89
C PHE A 106 -0.78 -10.17 -10.44
N GLY A 107 -0.22 -11.28 -9.98
CA GLY A 107 -0.59 -12.61 -10.45
C GLY A 107 -1.94 -13.13 -9.94
N TYR A 108 -2.65 -12.39 -9.08
CA TYR A 108 -4.00 -12.76 -8.65
C TYR A 108 -5.07 -12.44 -9.71
N GLN A 109 -4.77 -11.58 -10.70
CA GLN A 109 -5.76 -11.09 -11.66
C GLN A 109 -6.56 -12.21 -12.35
N PRO A 110 -5.96 -13.30 -12.87
CA PRO A 110 -6.75 -14.36 -13.53
C PRO A 110 -7.80 -14.98 -12.61
N ALA A 111 -7.45 -15.24 -11.34
CA ALA A 111 -8.38 -15.77 -10.34
C ALA A 111 -9.47 -14.76 -10.00
N VAL A 112 -9.11 -13.49 -9.77
CA VAL A 112 -10.07 -12.42 -9.44
C VAL A 112 -11.08 -12.21 -10.58
N VAL A 113 -10.63 -12.22 -11.84
CA VAL A 113 -11.52 -12.11 -13.03
C VAL A 113 -12.49 -13.28 -13.10
N ALA A 114 -12.01 -14.50 -12.83
CA ALA A 114 -12.85 -15.69 -12.84
C ALA A 114 -13.90 -15.65 -11.71
N GLU A 115 -13.48 -15.30 -10.50
CA GLU A 115 -14.38 -15.25 -9.33
C GLU A 115 -15.36 -14.07 -9.41
N ALA A 116 -14.98 -12.94 -9.97
CA ALA A 116 -15.88 -11.82 -10.22
C ALA A 116 -17.06 -12.20 -11.13
N LYS A 117 -16.84 -13.07 -12.12
CA LYS A 117 -17.89 -13.58 -12.99
C LYS A 117 -18.86 -14.52 -12.26
N LYS A 118 -18.35 -15.35 -11.35
CA LYS A 118 -19.16 -16.34 -10.58
C LYS A 118 -19.96 -15.66 -9.47
N HIS A 119 -19.46 -14.58 -8.88
CA HIS A 119 -20.00 -13.93 -7.70
C HIS A 119 -20.33 -12.45 -7.96
N PRO A 120 -21.37 -12.14 -8.76
CA PRO A 120 -21.72 -10.77 -9.15
C PRO A 120 -22.15 -9.87 -7.99
N ASP A 121 -22.55 -10.45 -6.86
CA ASP A 121 -22.92 -9.76 -5.61
C ASP A 121 -21.72 -9.36 -4.73
N VAL A 122 -20.54 -9.92 -4.99
CA VAL A 122 -19.29 -9.58 -4.29
C VAL A 122 -18.52 -8.54 -5.08
N LYS A 123 -17.90 -7.57 -4.39
CA LYS A 123 -17.05 -6.55 -5.00
C LYS A 123 -15.58 -6.95 -4.89
N PHE A 124 -14.84 -6.73 -5.97
CA PHE A 124 -13.42 -7.05 -6.05
C PHE A 124 -12.61 -5.79 -6.33
N GLU A 125 -11.55 -5.61 -5.60
CA GLU A 125 -10.57 -4.54 -5.77
C GLU A 125 -9.22 -5.19 -6.07
N MET A 126 -8.71 -4.98 -7.29
CA MET A 126 -7.47 -5.60 -7.76
C MET A 126 -6.35 -4.57 -7.79
N ALA A 127 -5.30 -4.76 -7.00
CA ALA A 127 -4.09 -3.95 -7.09
C ALA A 127 -3.26 -4.36 -8.30
N THR A 128 -2.63 -3.40 -8.96
CA THR A 128 -1.68 -3.60 -10.08
C THR A 128 -2.24 -4.29 -11.34
N GLY A 129 -3.55 -4.55 -11.37
CA GLY A 129 -4.20 -5.23 -12.48
C GLY A 129 -4.42 -4.36 -13.72
N THR A 130 -4.98 -4.95 -14.77
CA THR A 130 -5.31 -4.31 -16.05
C THR A 130 -6.68 -4.71 -16.60
N ALA A 131 -7.47 -5.51 -15.85
CA ALA A 131 -8.78 -5.99 -16.24
C ALA A 131 -9.88 -5.47 -15.32
N GLN A 132 -11.03 -5.12 -15.88
CA GLN A 132 -12.20 -4.63 -15.16
C GLN A 132 -13.44 -5.47 -15.46
N ALA A 133 -14.38 -5.51 -14.48
CA ALA A 133 -15.71 -6.08 -14.65
C ALA A 133 -16.73 -5.22 -13.89
N LYS A 134 -18.04 -5.53 -14.05
CA LYS A 134 -19.11 -4.77 -13.37
C LYS A 134 -18.94 -4.71 -11.84
N ASN A 135 -18.34 -5.74 -11.25
CA ASN A 135 -18.11 -5.88 -9.82
C ASN A 135 -16.62 -5.97 -9.46
N MET A 136 -15.71 -5.65 -10.40
CA MET A 136 -14.25 -5.62 -10.21
C MET A 136 -13.70 -4.26 -10.63
N ALA A 137 -12.97 -3.62 -9.75
CA ALA A 137 -12.24 -2.38 -9.96
C ALA A 137 -10.74 -2.60 -9.84
N GLU A 138 -9.98 -1.69 -10.38
CA GLU A 138 -8.52 -1.69 -10.30
C GLU A 138 -7.99 -0.44 -9.64
N TYR A 139 -6.92 -0.61 -8.89
CA TYR A 139 -6.26 0.50 -8.24
C TYR A 139 -4.75 0.29 -8.18
N PHE A 140 -4.04 1.39 -8.31
CA PHE A 140 -2.61 1.47 -8.06
C PHE A 140 -2.20 2.90 -7.73
N GLY A 141 -0.90 3.13 -7.52
CA GLY A 141 -0.32 4.44 -7.29
C GLY A 141 0.69 4.83 -8.35
N ALA A 142 0.82 6.13 -8.61
CA ALA A 142 1.92 6.72 -9.37
C ALA A 142 3.23 6.62 -8.56
N ALA A 143 3.64 5.38 -8.24
CA ALA A 143 4.80 5.11 -7.41
C ALA A 143 6.09 5.55 -8.09
N GLU A 144 6.14 5.53 -9.42
CA GLU A 144 7.26 6.03 -10.22
C GLU A 144 7.65 7.45 -9.84
N ASP A 145 6.68 8.33 -9.54
CA ASP A 145 6.94 9.69 -9.05
C ASP A 145 7.76 9.67 -7.74
N ALA A 146 7.31 8.91 -6.75
CA ALA A 146 7.96 8.80 -5.45
C ALA A 146 9.29 8.03 -5.55
N ILE A 147 9.36 7.02 -6.42
CA ILE A 147 10.57 6.25 -6.70
C ILE A 147 11.63 7.10 -7.40
N TYR A 148 11.23 7.98 -8.33
CA TYR A 148 12.14 8.96 -8.92
C TYR A 148 12.76 9.85 -7.83
N LEU A 149 11.91 10.36 -6.90
CA LEU A 149 12.37 11.20 -5.80
C LEU A 149 13.29 10.43 -4.83
N SER A 150 13.01 9.16 -4.55
CA SER A 150 13.89 8.30 -3.74
C SER A 150 15.20 7.97 -4.47
N GLY A 151 15.15 7.81 -5.79
CA GLY A 151 16.31 7.68 -6.66
C GLY A 151 17.25 8.90 -6.59
N MET A 152 16.68 10.13 -6.47
CA MET A 152 17.49 11.34 -6.23
C MET A 152 18.29 11.25 -4.93
N ALA A 153 17.73 10.67 -3.87
CA ALA A 153 18.46 10.44 -2.62
C ALA A 153 19.61 9.43 -2.82
N ALA A 154 19.38 8.36 -3.58
CA ALA A 154 20.40 7.36 -3.92
C ALA A 154 21.54 7.97 -4.75
N GLY A 155 21.20 8.76 -5.77
CA GLY A 155 22.17 9.44 -6.62
C GLY A 155 23.02 10.45 -5.86
N ALA A 156 22.43 11.18 -4.91
CA ALA A 156 23.18 12.12 -4.06
C ALA A 156 24.10 11.40 -3.04
N ALA A 157 23.79 10.14 -2.69
CA ALA A 157 24.55 9.36 -1.71
C ALA A 157 25.72 8.58 -2.32
N THR A 158 25.63 8.18 -3.60
CA THR A 158 26.69 7.41 -4.25
C THR A 158 27.94 8.26 -4.46
N LYS A 159 29.11 7.67 -4.22
CA LYS A 159 30.43 8.26 -4.51
C LYS A 159 31.04 7.70 -5.79
N LYS A 160 30.67 6.46 -6.14
CA LYS A 160 31.20 5.74 -7.31
C LYS A 160 30.31 5.87 -8.54
N GLY A 161 29.10 6.44 -8.39
CA GLY A 161 28.11 6.45 -9.46
C GLY A 161 27.55 5.07 -9.82
N VAL A 162 27.70 4.07 -8.92
CA VAL A 162 27.19 2.70 -9.12
C VAL A 162 26.22 2.36 -7.99
N ILE A 163 24.96 2.20 -8.36
CA ILE A 163 23.86 1.89 -7.43
C ILE A 163 23.34 0.50 -7.77
N GLY A 164 23.16 -0.35 -6.75
CA GLY A 164 22.50 -1.64 -6.90
C GLY A 164 21.00 -1.53 -6.63
N TYR A 165 20.19 -2.22 -7.42
CA TYR A 165 18.75 -2.23 -7.24
C TYR A 165 18.23 -3.68 -7.30
N VAL A 166 17.71 -4.18 -6.17
CA VAL A 166 17.15 -5.53 -6.05
C VAL A 166 15.69 -5.48 -6.50
N VAL A 167 15.34 -6.32 -7.48
CA VAL A 167 14.03 -6.28 -8.14
C VAL A 167 13.39 -7.67 -8.22
N PRO A 168 12.04 -7.79 -8.14
CA PRO A 168 11.35 -9.08 -8.09
C PRO A 168 11.21 -9.74 -9.47
N PHE A 169 10.27 -9.31 -10.28
CA PHE A 169 9.94 -9.83 -11.60
C PHE A 169 9.94 -8.70 -12.64
N ALA A 170 10.28 -9.02 -13.91
CA ALA A 170 10.30 -8.05 -15.00
C ALA A 170 8.88 -7.73 -15.53
N THR A 171 7.97 -7.36 -14.63
CA THR A 171 6.66 -6.81 -14.99
C THR A 171 6.80 -5.37 -15.50
N PRO A 172 5.85 -4.85 -16.29
CA PRO A 172 5.86 -3.45 -16.71
C PRO A 172 5.92 -2.47 -15.54
N GLU A 173 5.31 -2.80 -14.42
CA GLU A 173 5.38 -2.06 -13.16
C GLU A 173 6.83 -1.93 -12.66
N VAL A 174 7.50 -3.05 -12.43
CA VAL A 174 8.86 -3.07 -11.87
C VAL A 174 9.87 -2.46 -12.84
N ILE A 175 9.68 -2.65 -14.15
CA ILE A 175 10.51 -2.02 -15.18
C ILE A 175 10.39 -0.50 -15.12
N ARG A 176 9.17 0.08 -15.04
CA ARG A 176 9.01 1.54 -14.91
C ARG A 176 9.56 2.07 -13.59
N HIS A 177 9.42 1.29 -12.49
CA HIS A 177 10.01 1.66 -11.19
C HIS A 177 11.54 1.70 -11.24
N ALA A 178 12.19 0.70 -11.85
CA ALA A 178 13.64 0.69 -12.05
C ALA A 178 14.11 1.87 -12.92
N ASN A 179 13.34 2.20 -13.95
CA ASN A 179 13.60 3.34 -14.82
C ASN A 179 13.44 4.69 -14.05
N ALA A 180 12.37 4.86 -13.29
CA ALA A 180 12.14 6.06 -12.50
C ALA A 180 13.26 6.26 -11.46
N PHE A 181 13.65 5.18 -10.76
CA PHE A 181 14.75 5.18 -9.82
C PHE A 181 16.08 5.63 -10.48
N ALA A 182 16.38 5.07 -11.64
CA ALA A 182 17.61 5.42 -12.39
C ALA A 182 17.59 6.87 -12.87
N LEU A 183 16.48 7.36 -13.39
CA LEU A 183 16.33 8.76 -13.80
C LEU A 183 16.46 9.71 -12.61
N GLY A 184 15.89 9.36 -11.45
CA GLY A 184 16.05 10.09 -10.21
C GLY A 184 17.51 10.13 -9.75
N ALA A 185 18.20 9.00 -9.78
CA ALA A 185 19.63 8.92 -9.43
C ALA A 185 20.49 9.79 -10.35
N GLN A 186 20.23 9.76 -11.65
CA GLN A 186 20.94 10.59 -12.63
C GLN A 186 20.66 12.09 -12.48
N ALA A 187 19.52 12.47 -11.96
CA ALA A 187 19.20 13.88 -11.71
C ALA A 187 20.09 14.52 -10.63
N THR A 188 20.64 13.74 -9.70
CA THR A 188 21.55 14.22 -8.64
C THR A 188 22.99 13.75 -8.82
N HIS A 189 23.22 12.71 -9.62
CA HIS A 189 24.54 12.20 -9.99
C HIS A 189 24.54 11.88 -11.50
N PRO A 190 24.83 12.88 -12.37
CA PRO A 190 24.91 12.66 -13.82
C PRO A 190 25.84 11.51 -14.19
N GLY A 191 25.36 10.60 -15.03
CA GLY A 191 26.10 9.40 -15.41
C GLY A 191 26.01 8.22 -14.45
N ALA A 192 25.28 8.34 -13.34
CA ALA A 192 25.03 7.22 -12.44
C ALA A 192 24.48 5.99 -13.19
N LYS A 193 24.96 4.81 -12.78
CA LYS A 193 24.54 3.50 -13.29
C LYS A 193 23.75 2.77 -12.21
N VAL A 194 22.61 2.23 -12.59
CA VAL A 194 21.77 1.40 -11.72
C VAL A 194 21.84 -0.05 -12.20
N LYS A 195 22.45 -0.93 -11.41
CA LYS A 195 22.58 -2.36 -11.70
C LYS A 195 21.42 -3.11 -11.10
N LEU A 196 20.69 -3.89 -11.94
CA LEU A 196 19.56 -4.71 -11.51
C LEU A 196 20.00 -6.14 -11.23
N ILE A 197 19.42 -6.75 -10.19
CA ILE A 197 19.40 -8.22 -10.02
C ILE A 197 17.98 -8.64 -9.71
N TRP A 198 17.45 -9.53 -10.56
CA TRP A 198 16.12 -10.12 -10.43
C TRP A 198 16.15 -11.28 -9.46
N THR A 199 15.24 -11.27 -8.45
CA THR A 199 15.09 -12.36 -7.49
C THR A 199 14.15 -13.45 -7.97
N ASN A 200 13.30 -13.14 -8.95
CA ASN A 200 12.17 -13.97 -9.37
C ASN A 200 11.27 -14.38 -8.20
N SER A 201 11.06 -13.45 -7.28
CA SER A 201 10.18 -13.57 -6.13
C SER A 201 9.78 -12.19 -5.62
N TRP A 202 8.53 -12.01 -5.20
CA TRP A 202 8.09 -10.80 -4.52
C TRP A 202 8.72 -10.71 -3.12
N PHE A 203 8.69 -11.81 -2.38
CA PHE A 203 9.20 -11.92 -1.02
C PHE A 203 10.08 -13.18 -0.87
N ASP A 204 11.39 -12.99 -0.77
CA ASP A 204 12.37 -14.04 -0.47
C ASP A 204 13.61 -13.42 0.15
N PRO A 205 13.65 -13.28 1.49
CA PRO A 205 14.77 -12.63 2.18
C PRO A 205 16.16 -13.21 1.86
N ALA A 206 16.24 -14.51 1.56
CA ALA A 206 17.50 -15.17 1.23
C ALA A 206 18.00 -14.76 -0.17
N LYS A 207 17.12 -14.78 -1.17
CA LYS A 207 17.46 -14.31 -2.53
C LYS A 207 17.77 -12.82 -2.55
N GLU A 208 17.01 -12.01 -1.82
CA GLU A 208 17.21 -10.57 -1.71
C GLU A 208 18.57 -10.23 -1.08
N THR A 209 18.95 -10.92 0.00
CA THR A 209 20.27 -10.79 0.61
C THR A 209 21.38 -11.17 -0.36
N LYS A 210 21.22 -12.28 -1.10
CA LYS A 210 22.20 -12.74 -2.08
C LYS A 210 22.35 -11.75 -3.25
N ALA A 211 21.24 -11.19 -3.71
CA ALA A 211 21.23 -10.14 -4.73
C ALA A 211 21.99 -8.88 -4.26
N ALA A 212 21.71 -8.42 -3.03
CA ALA A 212 22.40 -7.29 -2.43
C ALA A 212 23.92 -7.52 -2.29
N GLN A 213 24.33 -8.74 -1.89
CA GLN A 213 25.73 -9.16 -1.82
C GLN A 213 26.41 -9.06 -3.20
N SER A 214 25.77 -9.60 -4.23
CA SER A 214 26.30 -9.60 -5.60
C SER A 214 26.38 -8.19 -6.18
N LEU A 215 25.40 -7.32 -5.92
CA LEU A 215 25.41 -5.92 -6.32
C LEU A 215 26.58 -5.16 -5.69
N ARG A 216 26.79 -5.37 -4.40
CA ARG A 216 27.94 -4.79 -3.69
C ARG A 216 29.27 -5.27 -4.26
N ALA A 217 29.42 -6.58 -4.47
CA ALA A 217 30.62 -7.16 -5.09
C ALA A 217 30.85 -6.61 -6.49
N GLY A 218 29.77 -6.32 -7.23
CA GLY A 218 29.79 -5.66 -8.53
C GLY A 218 30.04 -4.16 -8.48
N GLY A 219 30.45 -3.60 -7.32
CA GLY A 219 30.90 -2.22 -7.17
C GLY A 219 29.85 -1.22 -6.69
N ALA A 220 28.60 -1.64 -6.43
CA ALA A 220 27.57 -0.75 -5.89
C ALA A 220 27.96 -0.23 -4.49
N ASP A 221 27.86 1.07 -4.30
CA ASP A 221 28.10 1.76 -3.01
C ASP A 221 26.84 2.37 -2.41
N VAL A 222 25.70 2.22 -3.06
CA VAL A 222 24.34 2.48 -2.57
C VAL A 222 23.46 1.32 -3.00
N LEU A 223 22.50 0.92 -2.17
CA LEU A 223 21.52 -0.09 -2.50
C LEU A 223 20.10 0.48 -2.48
N GLY A 224 19.26 0.00 -3.37
CA GLY A 224 17.82 0.21 -3.37
C GLY A 224 17.10 -1.10 -3.64
N GLN A 225 15.80 -1.12 -3.46
CA GLN A 225 14.98 -2.32 -3.70
C GLN A 225 13.60 -1.98 -4.24
N ASN A 226 13.00 -3.00 -4.88
CA ASN A 226 11.60 -3.06 -5.28
C ASN A 226 11.01 -4.44 -4.92
N VAL A 227 11.57 -5.07 -3.90
CA VAL A 227 11.16 -6.35 -3.30
C VAL A 227 10.56 -6.09 -1.92
N ASP A 228 9.79 -7.04 -1.41
CA ASP A 228 8.89 -6.81 -0.28
C ASP A 228 9.56 -6.95 1.10
N SER A 229 10.67 -7.71 1.22
CA SER A 229 11.32 -7.88 2.51
C SER A 229 12.36 -6.79 2.81
N PRO A 230 12.71 -6.52 4.08
CA PRO A 230 13.76 -5.58 4.44
C PRO A 230 15.18 -6.16 4.34
N ALA A 231 15.37 -7.35 3.77
CA ALA A 231 16.64 -8.08 3.78
C ALA A 231 17.77 -7.31 3.07
N THR A 232 17.46 -6.62 1.97
CA THR A 232 18.41 -5.72 1.31
C THR A 232 18.90 -4.62 2.25
N GLY A 233 17.99 -4.02 3.02
CA GLY A 233 18.31 -2.97 4.00
C GLY A 233 19.10 -3.50 5.18
N GLN A 234 18.75 -4.65 5.71
CA GLN A 234 19.49 -5.31 6.80
C GLN A 234 20.92 -5.64 6.38
N PHE A 235 21.11 -6.09 5.14
CA PHE A 235 22.45 -6.29 4.56
C PHE A 235 23.19 -4.96 4.42
N ALA A 236 22.54 -3.92 3.93
CA ALA A 236 23.11 -2.57 3.77
C ALA A 236 23.55 -2.00 5.13
N GLU A 237 22.72 -2.12 6.17
CA GLU A 237 23.03 -1.71 7.55
C GLU A 237 24.31 -2.40 8.06
N LYS A 238 24.37 -3.73 7.92
CA LYS A 238 25.53 -4.54 8.36
C LYS A 238 26.81 -4.19 7.62
N LYS A 239 26.71 -3.69 6.38
CA LYS A 239 27.86 -3.38 5.52
C LYS A 239 28.21 -1.89 5.45
N GLY A 240 27.46 -1.03 6.14
CA GLY A 240 27.66 0.41 6.11
C GLY A 240 27.37 1.05 4.76
N ILE A 241 26.37 0.54 4.01
CA ILE A 241 26.01 0.99 2.67
C ILE A 241 24.68 1.75 2.76
N PRO A 242 24.58 3.00 2.26
CA PRO A 242 23.30 3.72 2.19
C PRO A 242 22.23 2.93 1.46
N TRP A 243 20.99 2.97 1.96
CA TRP A 243 19.88 2.18 1.44
C TRP A 243 18.62 2.99 1.23
N VAL A 244 17.96 2.73 0.10
CA VAL A 244 16.61 3.19 -0.25
C VAL A 244 15.65 2.01 -0.17
N GLY A 245 14.65 2.11 0.69
CA GLY A 245 13.58 1.12 0.82
C GLY A 245 12.44 1.33 -0.18
N TYR A 246 11.40 0.49 -0.05
CA TYR A 246 10.21 0.52 -0.89
C TYR A 246 8.97 0.11 -0.09
N ASP A 247 7.78 0.51 -0.53
CA ASP A 247 6.43 0.24 -0.04
C ASP A 247 6.06 0.84 1.32
N SER A 248 6.95 0.77 2.29
CA SER A 248 6.69 1.20 3.67
C SER A 248 7.89 1.95 4.27
N ASP A 249 7.66 2.62 5.41
CA ASP A 249 8.75 3.14 6.24
C ASP A 249 9.43 1.98 6.96
N ALA A 250 10.52 1.52 6.36
CA ALA A 250 11.34 0.41 6.85
C ALA A 250 12.62 0.87 7.57
N GLN A 251 12.71 2.14 7.98
CA GLN A 251 13.89 2.72 8.64
C GLN A 251 14.40 1.87 9.82
N LYS A 252 13.50 1.25 10.59
CA LYS A 252 13.85 0.41 11.75
C LYS A 252 14.80 -0.75 11.42
N PHE A 253 14.83 -1.21 10.17
CA PHE A 253 15.66 -2.34 9.74
C PHE A 253 17.07 -1.93 9.30
N ALA A 254 17.27 -0.64 9.01
CA ALA A 254 18.57 -0.09 8.63
C ALA A 254 18.71 1.38 9.13
N PRO A 255 18.62 1.63 10.45
CA PRO A 255 18.50 2.98 10.99
C PRO A 255 19.72 3.87 10.71
N LYS A 256 20.92 3.28 10.55
CA LYS A 256 22.15 4.01 10.25
C LYS A 256 22.34 4.27 8.76
N GLN A 257 21.79 3.42 7.89
CA GLN A 257 22.01 3.46 6.44
C GLN A 257 20.78 3.90 5.65
N TRP A 258 19.67 4.14 6.32
CA TRP A 258 18.44 4.60 5.73
C TRP A 258 18.61 5.94 5.01
N LEU A 259 18.11 6.03 3.77
CA LEU A 259 17.95 7.28 3.04
C LEU A 259 16.49 7.74 3.04
N THR A 260 15.60 6.96 2.47
CA THR A 260 14.14 7.15 2.39
C THR A 260 13.52 5.93 1.69
N ALA A 261 12.21 5.94 1.45
CA ALA A 261 11.50 5.00 0.59
C ALA A 261 10.35 5.70 -0.15
N ALA A 262 9.99 5.19 -1.32
CA ALA A 262 8.66 5.42 -1.87
C ALA A 262 7.65 4.58 -1.09
N VAL A 263 6.58 5.21 -0.60
CA VAL A 263 5.58 4.56 0.25
C VAL A 263 4.16 4.81 -0.23
N TYR A 264 3.25 3.88 0.07
CA TYR A 264 1.84 3.97 -0.26
C TYR A 264 0.99 4.24 0.97
N ASN A 265 -0.07 5.01 0.79
CA ASN A 265 -1.12 5.27 1.77
C ASN A 265 -2.45 4.66 1.30
N TRP A 266 -2.58 3.36 1.44
CA TRP A 266 -3.74 2.59 1.00
C TRP A 266 -5.03 2.91 1.79
N GLY A 267 -4.91 3.30 3.05
CA GLY A 267 -6.01 3.42 4.00
C GLY A 267 -7.19 4.27 3.52
N PRO A 268 -6.98 5.52 3.06
CA PRO A 268 -8.06 6.38 2.57
C PRO A 268 -8.80 5.80 1.35
N TYR A 269 -8.09 5.13 0.44
CA TYR A 269 -8.70 4.45 -0.70
C TYR A 269 -9.58 3.30 -0.22
N TYR A 270 -9.05 2.40 0.60
CA TYR A 270 -9.79 1.27 1.15
C TYR A 270 -11.03 1.72 1.90
N LEU A 271 -10.91 2.75 2.73
CA LEU A 271 -12.05 3.31 3.46
C LEU A 271 -13.16 3.76 2.51
N ARG A 272 -12.84 4.50 1.43
CA ARG A 272 -13.82 4.93 0.44
C ARG A 272 -14.53 3.75 -0.22
N LYS A 273 -13.77 2.72 -0.63
CA LYS A 273 -14.32 1.55 -1.34
C LYS A 273 -15.17 0.66 -0.43
N VAL A 274 -14.74 0.45 0.83
CA VAL A 274 -15.54 -0.28 1.81
C VAL A 274 -16.83 0.47 2.12
N LYS A 275 -16.79 1.80 2.37
CA LYS A 275 -17.99 2.60 2.58
C LYS A 275 -18.93 2.55 1.39
N ALA A 276 -18.42 2.72 0.18
CA ALA A 276 -19.24 2.62 -1.03
C ALA A 276 -19.91 1.23 -1.19
N ALA A 277 -19.21 0.15 -0.79
CA ALA A 277 -19.80 -1.19 -0.81
C ALA A 277 -20.88 -1.36 0.28
N MET A 278 -20.67 -0.79 1.48
CA MET A 278 -21.66 -0.76 2.56
C MET A 278 -22.92 -0.01 2.16
N ASP A 279 -22.75 1.13 1.48
CA ASP A 279 -23.83 2.05 1.10
C ASP A 279 -24.51 1.66 -0.25
N GLY A 280 -24.06 0.56 -0.89
CA GLY A 280 -24.56 0.14 -2.21
C GLY A 280 -24.20 1.06 -3.38
N THR A 281 -23.30 2.04 -3.16
CA THR A 281 -22.86 3.04 -4.16
C THR A 281 -21.57 2.68 -4.87
N TRP A 282 -21.01 1.51 -4.57
CA TRP A 282 -19.75 1.05 -5.17
C TRP A 282 -19.88 0.94 -6.70
N LYS A 283 -18.85 1.44 -7.39
CA LYS A 283 -18.73 1.36 -8.85
C LYS A 283 -17.35 0.89 -9.24
N THR A 284 -17.28 0.16 -10.36
CA THR A 284 -16.00 -0.16 -10.99
C THR A 284 -15.30 1.11 -11.47
N ASN A 285 -13.99 1.15 -11.35
CA ASN A 285 -13.14 2.23 -11.86
C ASN A 285 -11.71 1.73 -12.01
N PHE A 286 -10.91 2.50 -12.74
CA PHE A 286 -9.45 2.45 -12.67
C PHE A 286 -8.98 3.65 -11.84
N TYR A 287 -8.31 3.38 -10.72
CA TYR A 287 -7.78 4.42 -9.84
C TYR A 287 -6.26 4.40 -9.86
N TYR A 288 -5.66 5.56 -10.15
CA TYR A 288 -4.22 5.74 -10.15
C TYR A 288 -3.86 6.90 -9.22
N GLY A 289 -3.60 6.58 -7.95
CA GLY A 289 -3.40 7.57 -6.89
C GLY A 289 -2.06 8.29 -7.00
N THR A 290 -2.02 9.58 -6.77
CA THR A 290 -0.90 10.47 -7.06
C THR A 290 -0.21 11.03 -5.81
N LEU A 291 0.98 11.63 -5.99
CA LEU A 291 1.64 12.45 -4.96
C LEU A 291 0.75 13.61 -4.48
N LYS A 292 -0.03 14.21 -5.39
CA LYS A 292 -0.94 15.33 -5.07
C LYS A 292 -2.05 14.91 -4.12
N GLU A 293 -2.56 13.68 -4.28
CA GLU A 293 -3.61 13.11 -3.42
C GLU A 293 -3.04 12.54 -2.11
N GLY A 294 -1.72 12.46 -1.98
CA GLY A 294 -1.08 11.82 -0.85
C GLY A 294 -1.21 10.30 -0.83
N PHE A 295 -1.54 9.70 -1.98
CA PHE A 295 -1.63 8.25 -2.11
C PHE A 295 -0.25 7.59 -2.16
N VAL A 296 0.69 8.23 -2.82
CA VAL A 296 2.12 7.90 -2.79
C VAL A 296 2.90 9.05 -2.18
N SER A 297 3.99 8.74 -1.49
CA SER A 297 4.85 9.75 -0.86
C SER A 297 6.25 9.20 -0.61
N LEU A 298 7.11 10.02 0.01
CA LEU A 298 8.37 9.55 0.57
C LEU A 298 8.24 9.33 2.07
N ALA A 299 8.85 8.26 2.56
CA ALA A 299 9.11 8.06 3.98
C ALA A 299 10.06 9.14 4.52
N PRO A 300 10.10 9.37 5.85
CA PRO A 300 11.04 10.29 6.46
C PRO A 300 12.50 10.04 6.03
N TYR A 301 13.25 11.11 5.87
CA TYR A 301 14.65 11.01 5.45
C TYR A 301 15.55 10.54 6.59
N GLY A 302 16.47 9.66 6.26
CA GLY A 302 17.58 9.28 7.13
C GLY A 302 18.64 10.40 7.26
N LYS A 303 19.56 10.19 8.20
CA LYS A 303 20.61 11.17 8.54
C LYS A 303 21.60 11.48 7.41
N HIS A 304 21.77 10.57 6.46
CA HIS A 304 22.68 10.73 5.33
C HIS A 304 22.12 11.59 4.18
N VAL A 305 20.84 11.93 4.21
CA VAL A 305 20.23 12.83 3.21
C VAL A 305 20.48 14.27 3.64
N SER A 306 21.39 14.96 2.93
CA SER A 306 21.78 16.35 3.24
C SER A 306 20.62 17.34 3.06
N ALA A 307 20.72 18.51 3.71
CA ALA A 307 19.74 19.59 3.53
C ALA A 307 19.64 20.02 2.05
N LYS A 308 20.75 20.07 1.32
CA LYS A 308 20.78 20.36 -0.12
C LYS A 308 19.98 19.32 -0.92
N THR A 309 20.17 18.04 -0.62
CA THR A 309 19.44 16.94 -1.29
C THR A 309 17.95 17.01 -0.98
N LYS A 310 17.58 17.23 0.29
CA LYS A 310 16.17 17.40 0.70
C LYS A 310 15.48 18.55 -0.04
N ALA A 311 16.17 19.70 -0.15
CA ALA A 311 15.65 20.86 -0.89
C ALA A 311 15.46 20.55 -2.39
N ALA A 312 16.43 19.87 -3.03
CA ALA A 312 16.31 19.46 -4.43
C ALA A 312 15.15 18.49 -4.66
N ILE A 313 14.99 17.50 -3.78
CA ILE A 313 13.87 16.56 -3.84
C ILE A 313 12.53 17.29 -3.62
N ALA A 314 12.44 18.22 -2.66
CA ALA A 314 11.23 18.99 -2.40
C ALA A 314 10.84 19.86 -3.61
N ALA A 315 11.80 20.53 -4.26
CA ALA A 315 11.54 21.29 -5.48
C ALA A 315 11.04 20.41 -6.62
N LYS A 316 11.63 19.21 -6.80
CA LYS A 316 11.21 18.26 -7.82
C LYS A 316 9.82 17.69 -7.53
N LYS A 317 9.53 17.34 -6.26
CA LYS A 317 8.21 16.92 -5.82
C LYS A 317 7.15 17.99 -6.11
N ALA A 318 7.44 19.25 -5.82
CA ALA A 318 6.54 20.35 -6.13
C ALA A 318 6.27 20.49 -7.65
N ALA A 319 7.28 20.30 -8.48
CA ALA A 319 7.14 20.32 -9.93
C ALA A 319 6.31 19.14 -10.47
N LEU A 320 6.46 17.94 -9.92
CA LEU A 320 5.60 16.77 -10.21
C LEU A 320 4.13 17.07 -9.84
N ILE A 321 3.87 17.54 -8.62
CA ILE A 321 2.53 17.87 -8.14
C ILE A 321 1.87 18.97 -9.00
N LYS A 322 2.66 19.97 -9.42
CA LYS A 322 2.20 21.07 -10.30
C LYS A 322 2.02 20.62 -11.75
N GLY A 323 2.56 19.46 -12.16
CA GLY A 323 2.53 18.98 -13.54
C GLY A 323 3.45 19.75 -14.48
N THR A 324 4.51 20.39 -13.97
CA THR A 324 5.54 21.08 -14.76
C THR A 324 6.77 20.23 -15.01
N PHE A 325 6.82 19.06 -14.42
CA PHE A 325 7.83 18.04 -14.63
C PHE A 325 7.16 16.66 -14.67
N TYR A 326 7.71 15.75 -15.48
CA TYR A 326 7.35 14.35 -15.57
C TYR A 326 8.64 13.56 -15.82
N GLU A 327 8.91 12.52 -15.03
CA GLU A 327 10.15 11.73 -15.16
C GLU A 327 10.21 10.97 -16.47
N PHE A 328 9.05 10.57 -17.03
CA PHE A 328 8.93 9.94 -18.35
C PHE A 328 8.52 10.94 -19.44
N ALA A 329 9.17 12.11 -19.45
CA ALA A 329 9.09 13.07 -20.55
C ALA A 329 10.37 13.00 -21.40
N GLY A 330 10.22 13.17 -22.71
CA GLY A 330 11.33 13.09 -23.67
C GLY A 330 12.20 14.35 -23.77
N PRO A 331 13.42 14.19 -24.32
CA PRO A 331 13.87 12.98 -24.98
C PRO A 331 14.41 11.91 -24.02
N LEU A 332 13.90 10.67 -24.10
CA LEU A 332 14.43 9.54 -23.34
C LEU A 332 14.89 8.42 -24.28
N TYR A 333 16.01 7.83 -23.91
CA TYR A 333 16.67 6.78 -24.67
C TYR A 333 16.75 5.50 -23.85
N ASP A 334 16.64 4.35 -24.49
CA ASP A 334 16.88 3.07 -23.86
C ASP A 334 18.38 2.75 -23.72
N GLN A 335 18.67 1.60 -23.11
CA GLN A 335 20.05 1.10 -22.90
C GLN A 335 20.88 1.00 -24.18
N LYS A 336 20.21 0.77 -25.34
CA LYS A 336 20.85 0.62 -26.67
C LYS A 336 20.97 1.94 -27.41
N GLY A 337 20.55 3.05 -26.79
CA GLY A 337 20.58 4.38 -27.43
C GLY A 337 19.39 4.65 -28.37
N LYS A 338 18.38 3.77 -28.43
CA LYS A 338 17.17 4.02 -29.21
C LYS A 338 16.30 5.06 -28.49
N LEU A 339 15.86 6.07 -29.23
CA LEU A 339 14.90 7.07 -28.74
C LEU A 339 13.55 6.40 -28.48
N ARG A 340 13.09 6.43 -27.22
CA ARG A 340 11.81 5.84 -26.79
C ARG A 340 10.72 6.91 -26.61
N ILE A 341 11.09 8.06 -26.10
CA ILE A 341 10.17 9.19 -25.91
C ILE A 341 10.78 10.42 -26.59
N PRO A 342 10.17 10.94 -27.67
CA PRO A 342 10.65 12.14 -28.36
C PRO A 342 10.53 13.40 -27.49
N LYS A 343 11.34 14.42 -27.82
CA LYS A 343 11.27 15.74 -27.19
C LYS A 343 9.83 16.30 -27.22
N GLY A 344 9.35 16.84 -26.10
CA GLY A 344 8.01 17.40 -25.98
C GLY A 344 6.88 16.38 -25.83
N LYS A 345 7.20 15.09 -25.81
CA LYS A 345 6.24 13.99 -25.54
C LYS A 345 6.46 13.45 -24.14
N ARG A 346 5.43 12.84 -23.57
CA ARG A 346 5.46 12.11 -22.29
C ARG A 346 4.68 10.81 -22.42
N MET A 347 4.97 9.83 -21.58
CA MET A 347 4.19 8.60 -21.52
C MET A 347 2.84 8.86 -20.89
N SER A 348 1.82 8.21 -21.41
CA SER A 348 0.52 8.08 -20.78
C SER A 348 0.54 6.96 -19.73
N VAL A 349 -0.44 6.93 -18.83
CA VAL A 349 -0.59 5.81 -17.88
C VAL A 349 -0.69 4.48 -18.61
N LYS A 350 -1.39 4.41 -19.76
CA LYS A 350 -1.46 3.22 -20.60
C LYS A 350 -0.07 2.77 -21.07
N ASP A 351 0.79 3.71 -21.50
CA ASP A 351 2.15 3.39 -21.95
C ASP A 351 3.02 2.92 -20.78
N LEU A 352 2.85 3.48 -19.59
CA LEU A 352 3.53 3.04 -18.37
C LEU A 352 3.20 1.59 -18.02
N TYR A 353 1.94 1.18 -18.18
CA TYR A 353 1.48 -0.19 -17.97
C TYR A 353 1.95 -1.18 -19.07
N ALA A 354 2.47 -0.68 -20.17
CA ALA A 354 3.05 -1.48 -21.27
C ALA A 354 4.58 -1.40 -21.35
N MET A 355 5.24 -0.77 -20.35
CA MET A 355 6.68 -0.55 -20.38
C MET A 355 7.46 -1.86 -20.31
N ASN A 356 8.32 -2.12 -21.31
CA ASN A 356 9.10 -3.34 -21.44
C ASN A 356 10.57 -3.07 -21.86
N TRP A 357 11.08 -1.89 -21.55
CA TRP A 357 12.43 -1.45 -21.87
C TRP A 357 13.05 -0.68 -20.71
N LEU A 358 14.38 -0.69 -20.61
CA LEU A 358 15.13 0.00 -19.59
C LEU A 358 15.80 1.25 -20.15
N VAL A 359 15.79 2.34 -19.34
CA VAL A 359 16.41 3.63 -19.72
C VAL A 359 17.94 3.51 -19.77
N ARG A 360 18.57 4.42 -20.52
CA ARG A 360 20.02 4.58 -20.53
C ARG A 360 20.54 4.77 -19.10
N GLY A 361 21.58 4.00 -18.76
CA GLY A 361 22.19 4.01 -17.43
C GLY A 361 21.72 2.89 -16.51
N VAL A 362 20.63 2.20 -16.83
CA VAL A 362 20.29 0.93 -16.18
C VAL A 362 21.14 -0.19 -16.77
N ILE A 363 21.70 -1.04 -15.93
CA ILE A 363 22.49 -2.22 -16.31
C ILE A 363 21.73 -3.46 -15.86
N GLY A 364 21.35 -4.33 -16.79
CA GLY A 364 20.56 -5.52 -16.57
C GLY A 364 19.65 -5.81 -17.76
N SER A 365 18.79 -6.80 -17.63
CA SER A 365 17.82 -7.19 -18.65
C SER A 365 16.43 -6.67 -18.28
N ALA A 366 15.59 -6.33 -19.27
CA ALA A 366 14.15 -6.12 -19.08
C ALA A 366 13.38 -7.45 -19.08
N LYS A 367 14.06 -8.56 -18.86
CA LYS A 367 13.52 -9.91 -18.71
C LYS A 367 14.11 -10.50 -17.43
N SER A 368 13.27 -11.03 -16.55
CA SER A 368 13.67 -11.76 -15.34
C SER A 368 13.96 -13.22 -15.67
#